data_7e1262b85990f6e5fe226852a47d2ea0
#
_entry.id   7e1262b85990f6e5fe226852a47d2ea0
#
_cell.length_a   1.000
_cell.length_b   1.000
_cell.length_c   1.000
_cell.angle_alpha   90.00
_cell.angle_beta   90.00
_cell.angle_gamma   90.00
#
_symmetry.space_group_name_H-M   'P 1'
#
loop_
_entity.id
_entity.type
_entity.pdbx_description
1 polymer ?
#
loop_
_entity_poly.entity_id
_entity_poly.type
_entity_poly.pdbx_seq_one_letter_code
_entity_poly.pdbx_strand_id
1 'polypeptide(L)'
;MSRTKISNFCEKRGARSEERGVSCELIPNTQLTTYQLPTTNYQLPIKTVVSIKETNNLSQVQPDSLGRFGRFGGKYVPETLMPALTELEAAYAQYRVDPSFQAELQQLLHDYVGRPSPLYFAERLTQHYQRPDGTGAQIYLKREDLNHTGAHKINNALAQVLLAKRMGKQRIIAETGAGQHGVATATVCARFGLQCIVYMGIHDMERQALNVFRMRLMGTEVRPVEAGTGTLKDATSEAIRDWVTNVESTHYILGSVAGPHPYPMMVRDFHAVIGTETRAQCQQKWGGLPDILLACVGGGSNAIGMFYEFVNEPTVRLIGVEAAGEGVSTEKHAATLTQGRVGVLHGAMSYLLQDEDGQVVEAHSISAGLDYPGVGPEHSYLKDIGRGEYYSVTDAQALDAFKNLAQLEGIIPALETAHAIAYLDILCPQLSGSPRIVINCSGRGDKDVQTVVKLGIGS
;
A
#
# COMPACT_ATOMS: atom_id res chain seq x y z
N MET A 1 12.70 -34.54 41.92
CA MET A 1 14.03 -34.93 41.44
C MET A 1 14.33 -33.99 40.26
N SER A 2 15.28 -33.17 40.18
CA SER A 2 16.40 -32.68 40.96
C SER A 2 16.81 -31.37 40.29
N ARG A 3 16.85 -30.29 41.06
CA ARG A 3 17.60 -29.06 40.69
C ARG A 3 19.08 -29.44 40.67
N THR A 4 19.82 -29.17 39.60
CA THR A 4 21.25 -28.86 39.58
C THR A 4 21.74 -28.85 38.14
N LYS A 5 22.14 -27.67 37.63
CA LYS A 5 23.28 -27.39 36.73
C LYS A 5 23.04 -26.08 35.99
N ILE A 6 23.26 -24.98 36.67
CA ILE A 6 23.74 -23.73 36.06
C ILE A 6 24.68 -23.09 37.08
N SER A 7 25.93 -23.49 37.04
CA SER A 7 27.07 -22.75 37.57
C SER A 7 28.32 -23.34 36.91
N ASN A 8 28.89 -22.57 35.97
CA ASN A 8 30.30 -22.64 35.58
C ASN A 8 30.44 -22.03 34.16
N PHE A 9 30.44 -20.71 34.11
CA PHE A 9 31.10 -20.00 32.99
C PHE A 9 31.41 -18.54 33.43
N CYS A 10 32.25 -18.44 34.48
CA CYS A 10 32.85 -17.14 34.80
C CYS A 10 34.12 -17.40 35.67
N GLU A 11 35.16 -17.83 34.99
CA GLU A 11 36.54 -17.71 35.49
C GLU A 11 37.48 -17.91 34.31
N LYS A 12 38.03 -16.80 33.83
CA LYS A 12 39.42 -16.62 33.35
C LYS A 12 39.50 -15.37 32.44
N ARG A 13 39.89 -14.30 33.03
CA ARG A 13 40.95 -13.39 32.58
C ARG A 13 41.09 -12.28 33.60
N GLY A 14 42.14 -12.40 34.39
CA GLY A 14 42.58 -11.38 35.30
C GLY A 14 43.45 -10.34 34.57
N ALA A 15 43.48 -9.16 35.15
CA ALA A 15 44.61 -8.37 35.51
C ALA A 15 44.36 -6.86 35.41
N ARG A 16 44.45 -6.19 36.58
CA ARG A 16 44.99 -4.83 36.86
C ARG A 16 44.29 -3.63 36.18
N SER A 17 43.90 -2.56 36.85
CA SER A 17 44.52 -1.81 37.97
C SER A 17 43.61 -0.69 38.41
N GLU A 18 43.76 -0.32 39.71
CA GLU A 18 43.71 0.99 40.35
C GLU A 18 42.39 1.75 40.58
N GLU A 19 42.00 1.67 41.80
CA GLU A 19 41.53 2.68 42.77
C GLU A 19 41.05 4.05 42.24
N ARG A 20 39.75 4.32 42.46
CA ARG A 20 39.30 5.56 43.16
C ARG A 20 38.02 5.26 43.91
N GLY A 21 38.06 5.45 45.23
CA GLY A 21 36.97 5.24 46.15
C GLY A 21 35.83 6.24 45.91
N VAL A 22 34.61 5.71 46.00
CA VAL A 22 33.41 6.48 46.35
C VAL A 22 32.64 5.64 47.34
N SER A 23 32.56 6.18 48.55
CA SER A 23 31.83 5.65 49.72
C SER A 23 30.33 5.50 49.37
N CYS A 24 29.79 4.30 49.56
CA CYS A 24 28.34 4.06 49.59
C CYS A 24 27.83 4.36 50.99
N GLU A 25 27.15 5.49 51.18
CA GLU A 25 26.31 5.69 52.36
C GLU A 25 24.96 4.97 52.19
N LEU A 26 24.67 4.14 53.17
CA LEU A 26 23.39 3.47 53.35
C LEU A 26 22.33 4.50 53.77
N ILE A 27 21.29 4.68 52.94
CA ILE A 27 20.10 5.45 53.30
C ILE A 27 19.06 4.46 53.92
N PRO A 28 18.48 4.80 55.09
CA PRO A 28 17.59 3.90 55.80
C PRO A 28 16.18 3.81 55.16
N ASN A 29 15.58 2.64 55.31
CA ASN A 29 14.19 2.30 55.00
C ASN A 29 13.22 3.44 55.29
N THR A 30 12.53 3.95 54.28
CA THR A 30 11.29 4.72 54.41
C THR A 30 10.16 3.99 53.74
N GLN A 31 9.13 3.81 54.51
CA GLN A 31 7.85 3.16 54.31
C GLN A 31 7.31 3.24 52.87
N LEU A 32 7.00 2.09 52.29
CA LEU A 32 6.16 1.93 51.11
C LEU A 32 4.72 2.40 51.48
N THR A 33 4.38 3.63 51.13
CA THR A 33 2.99 4.07 51.00
C THR A 33 2.42 3.54 49.70
N THR A 34 1.50 2.62 49.81
CA THR A 34 0.70 2.12 48.69
C THR A 34 -0.15 3.26 48.14
N TYR A 35 0.25 3.85 47.01
CA TYR A 35 -0.63 4.68 46.22
C TYR A 35 -1.65 3.81 45.52
N GLN A 36 -2.89 3.82 46.01
CA GLN A 36 -4.02 3.34 45.21
C GLN A 36 -4.27 4.35 44.10
N LEU A 37 -4.00 3.88 42.85
CA LEU A 37 -4.47 4.60 41.67
C LEU A 37 -6.00 4.61 41.64
N PRO A 38 -6.65 5.77 41.41
CA PRO A 38 -8.09 5.80 41.23
C PRO A 38 -8.48 5.00 40.02
N THR A 39 -9.26 3.94 40.22
CA THR A 39 -9.95 3.21 39.16
C THR A 39 -11.05 4.11 38.59
N THR A 40 -10.66 5.00 37.68
CA THR A 40 -11.61 5.63 36.76
C THR A 40 -11.94 4.62 35.69
N ASN A 41 -13.11 4.03 35.79
CA ASN A 41 -13.74 3.26 34.73
C ASN A 41 -13.92 4.18 33.50
N TYR A 42 -12.90 4.26 32.60
CA TYR A 42 -13.10 4.72 31.24
C TYR A 42 -13.76 3.59 30.47
N GLN A 43 -15.08 3.50 30.57
CA GLN A 43 -15.85 2.85 29.50
C GLN A 43 -15.75 3.74 28.27
N LEU A 44 -14.79 3.45 27.42
CA LEU A 44 -14.83 3.90 26.04
C LEU A 44 -16.13 3.38 25.42
N PRO A 45 -16.94 4.23 24.80
CA PRO A 45 -18.11 3.76 24.08
C PRO A 45 -17.63 2.90 22.89
N ILE A 46 -17.67 1.58 23.06
CA ILE A 46 -17.64 0.63 21.94
C ILE A 46 -18.96 0.82 21.20
N LYS A 47 -19.03 1.82 20.38
CA LYS A 47 -20.06 1.98 19.35
C LYS A 47 -19.47 2.75 18.18
N THR A 48 -18.84 2.03 17.30
CA THR A 48 -19.00 2.20 15.86
C THR A 48 -18.59 0.88 15.21
N VAL A 49 -19.47 -0.11 15.28
CA VAL A 49 -19.56 -1.12 14.24
C VAL A 49 -19.83 -0.30 12.98
N VAL A 50 -18.82 -0.09 12.16
CA VAL A 50 -19.01 0.40 10.79
C VAL A 50 -19.65 -0.77 10.05
N SER A 51 -20.96 -0.91 10.24
CA SER A 51 -21.79 -1.65 9.32
C SER A 51 -21.51 -1.05 7.93
N ILE A 52 -21.13 -1.87 6.98
CA ILE A 52 -21.19 -1.49 5.57
C ILE A 52 -22.65 -1.18 5.32
N LYS A 53 -23.03 0.11 5.51
CA LYS A 53 -24.34 0.59 5.12
C LYS A 53 -24.47 0.28 3.65
N GLU A 54 -25.58 -0.35 3.27
CA GLU A 54 -26.07 -0.33 1.92
C GLU A 54 -26.06 1.13 1.44
N THR A 55 -25.01 1.50 0.73
CA THR A 55 -24.89 2.84 0.15
C THR A 55 -25.67 2.83 -1.15
N ASN A 56 -26.94 3.21 -1.06
CA ASN A 56 -27.88 3.32 -2.17
C ASN A 56 -27.48 4.35 -3.26
N ASN A 57 -26.22 4.84 -3.28
CA ASN A 57 -25.71 5.78 -4.28
C ASN A 57 -24.42 5.34 -5.00
N LEU A 58 -23.88 4.15 -4.71
CA LEU A 58 -22.67 3.64 -5.36
C LEU A 58 -22.91 2.96 -6.71
N SER A 59 -24.13 2.98 -7.24
CA SER A 59 -24.52 2.29 -8.46
C SER A 59 -23.79 2.76 -9.72
N GLN A 60 -23.11 3.90 -9.71
CA GLN A 60 -22.42 4.45 -10.88
C GLN A 60 -20.96 3.98 -11.06
N VAL A 61 -20.35 3.37 -10.05
CA VAL A 61 -18.93 2.96 -10.08
C VAL A 61 -18.73 1.46 -9.81
N GLN A 62 -19.78 0.68 -9.83
CA GLN A 62 -19.68 -0.78 -9.82
C GLN A 62 -19.43 -1.28 -11.24
N PRO A 63 -18.64 -2.36 -11.41
CA PRO A 63 -18.52 -2.98 -12.72
C PRO A 63 -19.86 -3.62 -13.12
N ASP A 64 -20.11 -3.67 -14.43
CA ASP A 64 -21.25 -4.38 -14.98
C ASP A 64 -21.15 -5.91 -14.81
N SER A 65 -22.13 -6.66 -15.30
CA SER A 65 -22.17 -8.14 -15.25
C SER A 65 -21.00 -8.80 -16.00
N LEU A 66 -20.28 -8.07 -16.84
CA LEU A 66 -19.08 -8.52 -17.54
C LEU A 66 -17.78 -8.11 -16.82
N GLY A 67 -17.91 -7.49 -15.66
CA GLY A 67 -16.77 -7.00 -14.87
C GLY A 67 -16.13 -5.72 -15.44
N ARG A 68 -16.93 -4.86 -16.09
CA ARG A 68 -16.43 -3.66 -16.77
C ARG A 68 -16.87 -2.38 -16.08
N PHE A 69 -15.96 -1.43 -15.96
CA PHE A 69 -16.19 -0.04 -15.64
C PHE A 69 -16.27 0.74 -16.96
N GLY A 70 -17.47 0.96 -17.48
CA GLY A 70 -17.66 1.44 -18.85
C GLY A 70 -17.03 0.47 -19.86
N ARG A 71 -16.01 0.91 -20.62
CA ARG A 71 -15.28 0.05 -21.57
C ARG A 71 -14.10 -0.69 -20.94
N PHE A 72 -13.69 -0.35 -19.73
CA PHE A 72 -12.48 -0.87 -19.07
C PHE A 72 -12.78 -2.08 -18.17
N GLY A 73 -11.81 -2.93 -17.92
CA GLY A 73 -11.96 -4.16 -17.13
C GLY A 73 -12.22 -5.39 -17.98
N GLY A 74 -13.11 -6.26 -17.53
CA GLY A 74 -13.47 -7.51 -18.22
C GLY A 74 -12.54 -8.68 -17.87
N LYS A 75 -12.62 -9.78 -18.66
CA LYS A 75 -11.88 -11.03 -18.46
C LYS A 75 -11.22 -11.44 -19.78
N TYR A 76 -10.03 -10.89 -20.07
CA TYR A 76 -9.25 -11.19 -21.27
C TYR A 76 -8.15 -12.21 -20.93
N VAL A 77 -8.56 -13.45 -20.70
CA VAL A 77 -7.69 -14.53 -20.21
C VAL A 77 -7.86 -15.80 -21.06
N PRO A 78 -6.89 -16.74 -21.01
CA PRO A 78 -7.06 -18.06 -21.60
C PRO A 78 -8.29 -18.78 -21.04
N GLU A 79 -8.96 -19.59 -21.86
CA GLU A 79 -10.15 -20.36 -21.45
C GLU A 79 -9.89 -21.24 -20.23
N THR A 80 -8.69 -21.78 -20.08
CA THR A 80 -8.25 -22.60 -18.95
C THR A 80 -8.31 -21.88 -17.60
N LEU A 81 -8.29 -20.54 -17.60
CA LEU A 81 -8.37 -19.73 -16.38
C LEU A 81 -9.81 -19.32 -16.01
N MET A 82 -10.74 -19.45 -16.93
CA MET A 82 -12.14 -19.03 -16.70
C MET A 82 -12.81 -19.75 -15.52
N PRO A 83 -12.63 -21.09 -15.31
CA PRO A 83 -13.18 -21.77 -14.14
C PRO A 83 -12.69 -21.18 -12.81
N ALA A 84 -11.37 -20.88 -12.70
CA ALA A 84 -10.80 -20.28 -11.49
C ALA A 84 -11.34 -18.87 -11.22
N LEU A 85 -11.52 -18.06 -12.25
CA LEU A 85 -12.14 -16.74 -12.12
C LEU A 85 -13.62 -16.83 -11.71
N THR A 86 -14.35 -17.79 -12.25
CA THR A 86 -15.77 -18.02 -11.88
C THR A 86 -15.89 -18.48 -10.42
N GLU A 87 -15.02 -19.39 -9.99
CA GLU A 87 -14.93 -19.83 -8.59
C GLU A 87 -14.63 -18.65 -7.66
N LEU A 88 -13.62 -17.83 -8.02
CA LEU A 88 -13.23 -16.66 -7.24
C LEU A 88 -14.36 -15.61 -7.16
N GLU A 89 -15.04 -15.34 -8.27
CA GLU A 89 -16.16 -14.40 -8.35
C GLU A 89 -17.31 -14.84 -7.45
N ALA A 90 -17.68 -16.13 -7.50
CA ALA A 90 -18.72 -16.70 -6.66
C ALA A 90 -18.34 -16.66 -5.17
N ALA A 91 -17.11 -17.06 -4.83
CA ALA A 91 -16.61 -17.02 -3.46
C ALA A 91 -16.57 -15.57 -2.93
N TYR A 92 -16.07 -14.64 -3.73
CA TYR A 92 -16.03 -13.23 -3.34
C TYR A 92 -17.43 -12.66 -3.14
N ALA A 93 -18.38 -12.92 -4.05
CA ALA A 93 -19.78 -12.49 -3.91
C ALA A 93 -20.43 -13.02 -2.62
N GLN A 94 -20.12 -14.26 -2.24
CA GLN A 94 -20.60 -14.87 -1.00
C GLN A 94 -19.96 -14.23 0.24
N TYR A 95 -18.62 -14.20 0.30
CA TYR A 95 -17.92 -13.84 1.52
C TYR A 95 -17.85 -12.31 1.78
N ARG A 96 -17.99 -11.48 0.73
CA ARG A 96 -18.05 -10.01 0.92
C ARG A 96 -19.22 -9.56 1.80
N VAL A 97 -20.30 -10.34 1.88
CA VAL A 97 -21.48 -10.05 2.69
C VAL A 97 -21.64 -10.99 3.89
N ASP A 98 -20.75 -11.98 4.04
CA ASP A 98 -20.79 -12.93 5.15
C ASP A 98 -20.34 -12.25 6.47
N PRO A 99 -21.21 -12.19 7.50
CA PRO A 99 -20.88 -11.51 8.75
C PRO A 99 -19.67 -12.11 9.48
N SER A 100 -19.46 -13.44 9.36
CA SER A 100 -18.35 -14.12 10.03
C SER A 100 -17.01 -13.80 9.36
N PHE A 101 -17.00 -13.71 8.03
CA PHE A 101 -15.82 -13.27 7.28
C PHE A 101 -15.49 -11.80 7.61
N GLN A 102 -16.48 -10.93 7.61
CA GLN A 102 -16.27 -9.51 7.90
C GLN A 102 -15.79 -9.28 9.33
N ALA A 103 -16.35 -10.00 10.31
CA ALA A 103 -15.91 -9.90 11.70
C ALA A 103 -14.45 -10.37 11.89
N GLU A 104 -14.08 -11.51 11.28
CA GLU A 104 -12.71 -12.04 11.33
C GLU A 104 -11.74 -11.07 10.64
N LEU A 105 -12.11 -10.54 9.46
CA LEU A 105 -11.28 -9.58 8.73
C LEU A 105 -11.08 -8.28 9.54
N GLN A 106 -12.15 -7.72 10.12
CA GLN A 106 -12.07 -6.51 10.94
C GLN A 106 -11.21 -6.72 12.19
N GLN A 107 -11.35 -7.86 12.87
CA GLN A 107 -10.51 -8.18 14.01
C GLN A 107 -9.03 -8.24 13.62
N LEU A 108 -8.72 -8.91 12.51
CA LEU A 108 -7.34 -9.01 12.02
C LEU A 108 -6.78 -7.66 11.54
N LEU A 109 -7.60 -6.83 10.92
CA LEU A 109 -7.22 -5.47 10.55
C LEU A 109 -6.89 -4.63 11.80
N HIS A 110 -7.65 -4.79 12.86
CA HIS A 110 -7.40 -4.10 14.13
C HIS A 110 -6.17 -4.67 14.86
N ASP A 111 -6.18 -5.97 15.19
CA ASP A 111 -5.23 -6.56 16.12
C ASP A 111 -3.88 -6.89 15.48
N TYR A 112 -3.87 -7.21 14.18
CA TYR A 112 -2.68 -7.64 13.46
C TYR A 112 -2.10 -6.58 12.53
N VAL A 113 -2.94 -5.83 11.82
CA VAL A 113 -2.49 -4.75 10.94
C VAL A 113 -2.25 -3.45 11.69
N GLY A 114 -2.98 -3.20 12.77
CA GLY A 114 -2.85 -2.00 13.60
C GLY A 114 -3.75 -0.85 13.13
N ARG A 115 -4.91 -1.19 12.52
CA ARG A 115 -5.89 -0.17 12.07
C ARG A 115 -6.79 0.29 13.22
N PRO A 116 -7.35 1.52 13.15
CA PRO A 116 -7.24 2.49 12.05
C PRO A 116 -5.87 3.15 11.95
N SER A 117 -5.36 3.34 10.73
CA SER A 117 -4.15 4.12 10.53
C SER A 117 -4.40 5.60 10.83
N PRO A 118 -3.44 6.35 11.41
CA PRO A 118 -3.65 7.75 11.79
C PRO A 118 -3.86 8.67 10.58
N LEU A 119 -4.70 9.71 10.77
CA LEU A 119 -4.72 10.90 9.95
C LEU A 119 -3.90 11.98 10.65
N TYR A 120 -2.66 12.17 10.21
CA TYR A 120 -1.67 13.04 10.82
C TYR A 120 -1.65 14.41 10.15
N PHE A 121 -1.70 15.49 10.95
CA PHE A 121 -1.49 16.85 10.43
C PHE A 121 -0.01 17.12 10.26
N ALA A 122 0.44 17.33 9.03
CA ALA A 122 1.82 17.62 8.68
C ALA A 122 2.08 19.12 8.84
N GLU A 123 2.43 19.52 10.08
CA GLU A 123 2.47 20.92 10.47
C GLU A 123 3.56 21.69 9.73
N ARG A 124 4.81 21.17 9.72
CA ARG A 124 5.93 21.85 9.07
C ARG A 124 5.82 21.82 7.54
N LEU A 125 5.26 20.74 7.00
CA LEU A 125 4.95 20.65 5.57
C LEU A 125 3.84 21.66 5.20
N THR A 126 2.83 21.82 6.05
CA THR A 126 1.79 22.86 5.90
C THR A 126 2.40 24.25 5.92
N GLN A 127 3.28 24.55 6.89
CA GLN A 127 3.98 25.83 6.99
C GLN A 127 4.86 26.10 5.76
N HIS A 128 5.49 25.08 5.18
CA HIS A 128 6.32 25.20 3.99
C HIS A 128 5.53 25.74 2.77
N TYR A 129 4.25 25.38 2.64
CA TYR A 129 3.36 25.84 1.56
C TYR A 129 2.47 27.01 1.96
N GLN A 130 2.66 27.58 3.15
CA GLN A 130 1.91 28.74 3.61
C GLN A 130 2.35 30.02 2.88
N ARG A 131 1.39 30.87 2.52
CA ARG A 131 1.66 32.16 1.89
C ARG A 131 1.97 33.23 2.93
N PRO A 132 2.55 34.38 2.51
CA PRO A 132 2.85 35.49 3.42
C PRO A 132 1.62 36.06 4.14
N ASP A 133 0.42 35.92 3.56
CA ASP A 133 -0.85 36.35 4.16
C ASP A 133 -1.41 35.36 5.19
N GLY A 134 -0.69 34.28 5.47
CA GLY A 134 -1.11 33.23 6.39
C GLY A 134 -2.10 32.21 5.79
N THR A 135 -2.51 32.37 4.53
CA THR A 135 -3.32 31.38 3.82
C THR A 135 -2.43 30.28 3.22
N GLY A 136 -3.00 29.13 2.89
CA GLY A 136 -2.29 28.01 2.28
C GLY A 136 -2.96 26.68 2.59
N ALA A 137 -2.61 25.67 1.82
CA ALA A 137 -3.16 24.32 2.01
C ALA A 137 -2.83 23.78 3.40
N GLN A 138 -3.80 23.15 4.05
CA GLN A 138 -3.61 22.36 5.26
C GLN A 138 -3.37 20.92 4.85
N ILE A 139 -2.18 20.38 5.13
CA ILE A 139 -1.73 19.08 4.63
C ILE A 139 -1.84 18.02 5.72
N TYR A 140 -2.54 16.94 5.41
CA TYR A 140 -2.70 15.78 6.26
C TYR A 140 -2.18 14.53 5.57
N LEU A 141 -1.54 13.63 6.32
CA LEU A 141 -1.07 12.35 5.83
C LEU A 141 -1.95 11.23 6.41
N LYS A 142 -2.55 10.41 5.54
CA LYS A 142 -3.14 9.14 5.93
C LYS A 142 -2.02 8.12 5.99
N ARG A 143 -1.66 7.69 7.21
CA ARG A 143 -0.40 7.00 7.55
C ARG A 143 -0.49 5.49 7.33
N GLU A 144 -0.65 5.05 6.07
CA GLU A 144 -0.63 3.62 5.71
C GLU A 144 0.77 3.00 5.85
N ASP A 145 1.81 3.81 5.93
CA ASP A 145 3.18 3.42 6.24
C ASP A 145 3.37 2.86 7.67
N LEU A 146 2.43 3.11 8.57
CA LEU A 146 2.43 2.61 9.95
C LEU A 146 1.73 1.26 10.10
N ASN A 147 1.06 0.76 9.09
CA ASN A 147 0.48 -0.57 9.11
C ASN A 147 1.56 -1.64 9.30
N HIS A 148 1.19 -2.79 9.86
CA HIS A 148 2.07 -3.96 9.86
C HIS A 148 2.57 -4.25 8.44
N THR A 149 3.86 -4.54 8.28
CA THR A 149 4.65 -4.61 7.04
C THR A 149 5.12 -3.26 6.46
N GLY A 150 4.57 -2.13 6.93
CA GLY A 150 5.02 -0.79 6.55
C GLY A 150 4.41 -0.24 5.26
N ALA A 151 3.25 -0.73 4.84
CA ALA A 151 2.54 -0.24 3.66
C ALA A 151 1.06 -0.66 3.64
N HIS A 152 0.26 -0.03 2.74
CA HIS A 152 -1.15 -0.36 2.50
C HIS A 152 -1.40 -1.79 2.00
N LYS A 153 -0.41 -2.44 1.40
CA LYS A 153 -0.54 -3.75 0.74
C LYS A 153 -1.08 -4.85 1.65
N ILE A 154 -0.83 -4.76 2.97
CA ILE A 154 -1.30 -5.74 3.94
C ILE A 154 -2.82 -5.84 4.00
N ASN A 155 -3.56 -4.75 3.75
CA ASN A 155 -5.02 -4.74 3.77
C ASN A 155 -5.59 -5.75 2.77
N ASN A 156 -5.12 -5.67 1.53
CA ASN A 156 -5.52 -6.56 0.45
C ASN A 156 -4.98 -7.99 0.64
N ALA A 157 -3.70 -8.14 0.95
CA ALA A 157 -3.09 -9.46 1.11
C ALA A 157 -3.78 -10.28 2.21
N LEU A 158 -4.10 -9.64 3.34
CA LEU A 158 -4.81 -10.27 4.45
C LEU A 158 -6.19 -10.77 4.02
N ALA A 159 -6.97 -9.91 3.37
CA ALA A 159 -8.33 -10.24 2.96
C ALA A 159 -8.35 -11.33 1.88
N GLN A 160 -7.43 -11.28 0.90
CA GLN A 160 -7.33 -12.32 -0.13
C GLN A 160 -6.87 -13.67 0.44
N VAL A 161 -5.93 -13.69 1.40
CA VAL A 161 -5.52 -14.95 2.06
C VAL A 161 -6.67 -15.53 2.89
N LEU A 162 -7.42 -14.68 3.60
CA LEU A 162 -8.59 -15.12 4.34
C LEU A 162 -9.65 -15.72 3.40
N LEU A 163 -9.89 -15.08 2.25
CA LEU A 163 -10.78 -15.58 1.21
C LEU A 163 -10.28 -16.92 0.65
N ALA A 164 -9.01 -17.03 0.28
CA ALA A 164 -8.39 -18.25 -0.23
C ALA A 164 -8.53 -19.41 0.75
N LYS A 165 -8.34 -19.15 2.05
CA LYS A 165 -8.55 -20.13 3.12
C LYS A 165 -10.02 -20.62 3.17
N ARG A 166 -10.99 -19.69 3.05
CA ARG A 166 -12.43 -20.06 2.97
C ARG A 166 -12.77 -20.88 1.71
N MET A 167 -12.03 -20.65 0.62
CA MET A 167 -12.10 -21.44 -0.62
C MET A 167 -11.39 -22.81 -0.53
N GLY A 168 -10.69 -23.11 0.58
CA GLY A 168 -9.94 -24.35 0.76
C GLY A 168 -8.59 -24.39 0.03
N LYS A 169 -8.10 -23.27 -0.51
CA LYS A 169 -6.81 -23.21 -1.18
C LYS A 169 -5.68 -23.29 -0.15
N GLN A 170 -4.63 -24.05 -0.48
CA GLN A 170 -3.50 -24.30 0.41
C GLN A 170 -2.19 -23.70 -0.08
N ARG A 171 -2.12 -23.35 -1.35
CA ARG A 171 -0.98 -22.75 -2.01
C ARG A 171 -1.34 -21.34 -2.48
N ILE A 172 -0.47 -20.40 -2.14
CA ILE A 172 -0.63 -18.99 -2.51
C ILE A 172 0.54 -18.60 -3.41
N ILE A 173 0.24 -17.89 -4.49
CA ILE A 173 1.23 -17.25 -5.32
C ILE A 173 0.96 -15.75 -5.40
N ALA A 174 2.01 -14.96 -5.62
CA ALA A 174 1.92 -13.52 -5.87
C ALA A 174 3.06 -13.05 -6.76
N GLU A 175 2.86 -11.90 -7.39
CA GLU A 175 3.92 -11.12 -8.03
C GLU A 175 4.39 -10.00 -7.10
N THR A 176 5.59 -9.46 -7.36
CA THR A 176 6.02 -8.23 -6.69
C THR A 176 7.13 -7.52 -7.46
N GLY A 177 7.11 -6.19 -7.48
CA GLY A 177 8.19 -5.32 -7.96
C GLY A 177 8.97 -4.73 -6.77
N ALA A 178 8.47 -3.69 -6.13
CA ALA A 178 9.09 -3.09 -4.93
C ALA A 178 9.21 -4.04 -3.72
N GLY A 179 8.69 -5.25 -3.80
CA GLY A 179 8.74 -6.24 -2.74
C GLY A 179 7.66 -6.08 -1.67
N GLN A 180 6.98 -4.95 -1.57
CA GLN A 180 6.01 -4.70 -0.49
C GLN A 180 4.78 -5.61 -0.57
N HIS A 181 4.29 -5.91 -1.77
CA HIS A 181 3.20 -6.88 -1.95
C HIS A 181 3.64 -8.30 -1.57
N GLY A 182 4.83 -8.70 -2.04
CA GLY A 182 5.43 -9.99 -1.68
C GLY A 182 5.63 -10.13 -0.17
N VAL A 183 6.15 -9.11 0.51
CA VAL A 183 6.30 -9.10 1.98
C VAL A 183 4.94 -9.21 2.68
N ALA A 184 3.92 -8.47 2.24
CA ALA A 184 2.58 -8.56 2.81
C ALA A 184 1.98 -9.95 2.63
N THR A 185 2.10 -10.54 1.43
CA THR A 185 1.63 -11.90 1.13
C THR A 185 2.37 -12.95 1.97
N ALA A 186 3.71 -12.88 2.00
CA ALA A 186 4.54 -13.77 2.82
C ALA A 186 4.17 -13.71 4.31
N THR A 187 3.96 -12.48 4.83
CA THR A 187 3.57 -12.23 6.22
C THR A 187 2.25 -12.93 6.57
N VAL A 188 1.24 -12.77 5.71
CA VAL A 188 -0.08 -13.35 5.95
C VAL A 188 -0.07 -14.86 5.74
N CYS A 189 0.65 -15.37 4.73
CA CYS A 189 0.80 -16.82 4.53
C CYS A 189 1.50 -17.48 5.72
N ALA A 190 2.56 -16.89 6.25
CA ALA A 190 3.21 -17.37 7.47
C ALA A 190 2.23 -17.40 8.66
N ARG A 191 1.43 -16.33 8.84
CA ARG A 191 0.40 -16.25 9.89
C ARG A 191 -0.65 -17.35 9.80
N PHE A 192 -1.03 -17.76 8.58
CA PHE A 192 -2.06 -18.79 8.36
C PHE A 192 -1.52 -20.19 8.05
N GLY A 193 -0.20 -20.36 7.99
CA GLY A 193 0.43 -21.66 7.71
C GLY A 193 0.22 -22.14 6.26
N LEU A 194 0.15 -21.23 5.30
CA LEU A 194 -0.06 -21.54 3.89
C LEU A 194 1.27 -21.56 3.11
N GLN A 195 1.38 -22.44 2.13
CA GLN A 195 2.52 -22.41 1.21
C GLN A 195 2.49 -21.12 0.39
N CYS A 196 3.63 -20.42 0.30
CA CYS A 196 3.73 -19.15 -0.38
C CYS A 196 4.90 -19.13 -1.38
N ILE A 197 4.60 -18.71 -2.61
CA ILE A 197 5.60 -18.50 -3.67
C ILE A 197 5.38 -17.08 -4.21
N VAL A 198 6.47 -16.30 -4.27
CA VAL A 198 6.44 -14.94 -4.82
C VAL A 198 7.37 -14.86 -6.03
N TYR A 199 6.81 -14.45 -7.16
CA TYR A 199 7.54 -14.13 -8.38
C TYR A 199 8.05 -12.70 -8.34
N MET A 200 9.33 -12.52 -8.64
CA MET A 200 9.96 -11.19 -8.64
C MET A 200 11.00 -11.10 -9.74
N GLY A 201 10.98 -10.03 -10.51
CA GLY A 201 11.96 -9.77 -11.53
C GLY A 201 13.37 -9.67 -10.96
N ILE A 202 14.37 -10.18 -11.68
CA ILE A 202 15.75 -10.24 -11.17
C ILE A 202 16.31 -8.85 -10.87
N HIS A 203 16.00 -7.85 -11.69
CA HIS A 203 16.41 -6.47 -11.43
C HIS A 203 15.73 -5.87 -10.21
N ASP A 204 14.47 -6.21 -9.97
CA ASP A 204 13.75 -5.81 -8.76
C ASP A 204 14.30 -6.49 -7.51
N MET A 205 14.71 -7.77 -7.59
CA MET A 205 15.35 -8.48 -6.48
C MET A 205 16.65 -7.83 -6.04
N GLU A 206 17.44 -7.32 -6.98
CA GLU A 206 18.68 -6.59 -6.68
C GLU A 206 18.40 -5.23 -6.03
N ARG A 207 17.45 -4.47 -6.57
CA ARG A 207 17.05 -3.15 -6.04
C ARG A 207 16.45 -3.26 -4.64
N GLN A 208 15.75 -4.36 -4.33
CA GLN A 208 14.92 -4.57 -3.15
C GLN A 208 15.35 -5.79 -2.32
N ALA A 209 16.66 -6.06 -2.23
CA ALA A 209 17.23 -7.22 -1.55
C ALA A 209 16.74 -7.40 -0.09
N LEU A 210 16.48 -6.30 0.63
CA LEU A 210 15.93 -6.34 1.98
C LEU A 210 14.54 -6.99 2.02
N ASN A 211 13.67 -6.69 1.06
CA ASN A 211 12.34 -7.28 0.99
C ASN A 211 12.42 -8.75 0.56
N VAL A 212 13.34 -9.12 -0.32
CA VAL A 212 13.63 -10.53 -0.67
C VAL A 212 14.03 -11.32 0.59
N PHE A 213 14.95 -10.77 1.39
CA PHE A 213 15.35 -11.37 2.65
C PHE A 213 14.17 -11.55 3.62
N ARG A 214 13.32 -10.53 3.76
CA ARG A 214 12.13 -10.59 4.62
C ARG A 214 11.17 -11.69 4.20
N MET A 215 10.88 -11.84 2.89
CA MET A 215 10.02 -12.90 2.37
C MET A 215 10.58 -14.29 2.68
N ARG A 216 11.87 -14.50 2.42
CA ARG A 216 12.56 -15.77 2.70
C ARG A 216 12.59 -16.10 4.19
N LEU A 217 12.81 -15.10 5.06
CA LEU A 217 12.78 -15.26 6.51
C LEU A 217 11.42 -15.76 7.02
N MET A 218 10.33 -15.39 6.35
CA MET A 218 8.97 -15.86 6.65
C MET A 218 8.60 -17.20 5.99
N GLY A 219 9.58 -17.90 5.40
CA GLY A 219 9.38 -19.21 4.79
C GLY A 219 8.83 -19.18 3.37
N THR A 220 8.75 -18.00 2.73
CA THR A 220 8.28 -17.86 1.35
C THR A 220 9.38 -18.20 0.36
N GLU A 221 9.06 -18.99 -0.66
CA GLU A 221 9.90 -19.20 -1.83
C GLU A 221 9.82 -17.96 -2.74
N VAL A 222 10.96 -17.28 -2.95
CA VAL A 222 11.05 -16.16 -3.89
C VAL A 222 11.71 -16.65 -5.17
N ARG A 223 10.93 -16.71 -6.26
CA ARG A 223 11.35 -17.15 -7.59
C ARG A 223 11.80 -15.98 -8.44
N PRO A 224 13.07 -15.98 -8.90
CA PRO A 224 13.53 -14.97 -9.83
C PRO A 224 12.88 -15.15 -11.20
N VAL A 225 12.56 -14.01 -11.85
CA VAL A 225 12.07 -13.99 -13.23
C VAL A 225 13.09 -13.22 -14.07
N GLU A 226 13.73 -13.94 -15.00
CA GLU A 226 14.76 -13.42 -15.91
C GLU A 226 14.20 -13.07 -17.28
N ALA A 227 12.98 -13.55 -17.59
CA ALA A 227 12.34 -13.32 -18.89
C ALA A 227 11.97 -11.85 -19.10
N GLY A 228 11.97 -11.40 -20.36
CA GLY A 228 11.62 -10.04 -20.72
C GLY A 228 12.59 -9.02 -20.17
N THR A 229 12.07 -8.00 -19.47
CA THR A 229 12.86 -6.94 -18.83
C THR A 229 13.26 -7.29 -17.39
N GLY A 230 12.86 -8.46 -16.87
CA GLY A 230 13.16 -8.90 -15.51
C GLY A 230 12.55 -7.98 -14.44
N THR A 231 11.38 -7.40 -14.69
CA THR A 231 10.67 -6.45 -13.82
C THR A 231 9.27 -6.95 -13.44
N LEU A 232 8.50 -6.12 -12.74
CA LEU A 232 7.15 -6.42 -12.25
C LEU A 232 6.21 -6.97 -13.35
N LYS A 233 6.27 -6.43 -14.57
CA LYS A 233 5.42 -6.90 -15.69
C LYS A 233 5.66 -8.39 -15.97
N ASP A 234 6.92 -8.81 -16.02
CA ASP A 234 7.30 -10.19 -16.31
C ASP A 234 7.01 -11.12 -15.13
N ALA A 235 7.21 -10.63 -13.91
CA ALA A 235 6.82 -11.34 -12.69
C ALA A 235 5.31 -11.62 -12.65
N THR A 236 4.48 -10.66 -13.06
CA THR A 236 3.03 -10.83 -13.20
C THR A 236 2.68 -11.88 -14.25
N SER A 237 3.33 -11.82 -15.41
CA SER A 237 3.12 -12.80 -16.48
C SER A 237 3.47 -14.23 -16.03
N GLU A 238 4.57 -14.40 -15.28
CA GLU A 238 4.99 -15.69 -14.75
C GLU A 238 4.06 -16.23 -13.67
N ALA A 239 3.60 -15.36 -12.76
CA ALA A 239 2.60 -15.73 -11.77
C ALA A 239 1.29 -16.21 -12.42
N ILE A 240 0.84 -15.55 -13.50
CA ILE A 240 -0.34 -16.00 -14.26
C ILE A 240 -0.11 -17.35 -14.91
N ARG A 241 1.08 -17.64 -15.47
CA ARG A 241 1.42 -18.96 -16.05
C ARG A 241 1.38 -20.07 -15.00
N ASP A 242 1.96 -19.83 -13.83
CA ASP A 242 1.86 -20.77 -12.70
C ASP A 242 0.41 -21.00 -12.30
N TRP A 243 -0.37 -19.93 -12.19
CA TRP A 243 -1.76 -20.02 -11.81
C TRP A 243 -2.59 -20.89 -12.78
N VAL A 244 -2.44 -20.65 -14.09
CA VAL A 244 -3.07 -21.47 -15.13
C VAL A 244 -2.74 -22.95 -14.99
N THR A 245 -1.51 -23.26 -14.59
CA THR A 245 -1.03 -24.65 -14.44
C THR A 245 -1.56 -25.33 -13.18
N ASN A 246 -1.81 -24.57 -12.09
CA ASN A 246 -2.08 -25.10 -10.75
C ASN A 246 -3.40 -24.57 -10.15
N VAL A 247 -4.41 -24.26 -10.95
CA VAL A 247 -5.64 -23.56 -10.53
C VAL A 247 -6.40 -24.24 -9.38
N GLU A 248 -6.39 -25.58 -9.31
CA GLU A 248 -7.18 -26.33 -8.32
C GLU A 248 -6.73 -26.06 -6.88
N SER A 249 -5.43 -26.07 -6.63
CA SER A 249 -4.85 -25.94 -5.29
C SER A 249 -4.38 -24.53 -4.95
N THR A 250 -4.27 -23.65 -5.95
CA THR A 250 -3.57 -22.37 -5.86
C THR A 250 -4.54 -21.19 -5.96
N HIS A 251 -4.33 -20.21 -5.07
CA HIS A 251 -4.92 -18.89 -5.23
C HIS A 251 -3.82 -17.87 -5.56
N TYR A 252 -4.07 -17.10 -6.61
CA TYR A 252 -3.19 -15.99 -6.99
C TYR A 252 -3.65 -14.73 -6.26
N ILE A 253 -2.78 -14.17 -5.41
CA ILE A 253 -3.02 -12.89 -4.74
C ILE A 253 -2.44 -11.78 -5.59
N LEU A 254 -3.29 -11.08 -6.32
CA LEU A 254 -2.90 -9.95 -7.14
C LEU A 254 -2.72 -8.70 -6.29
N GLY A 255 -1.57 -8.03 -6.44
CA GLY A 255 -1.14 -6.94 -5.57
C GLY A 255 -1.69 -5.56 -5.88
N SER A 256 -2.46 -5.42 -6.98
CA SER A 256 -3.02 -4.14 -7.39
C SER A 256 -4.44 -4.28 -7.94
N VAL A 257 -5.08 -3.16 -8.26
CA VAL A 257 -6.43 -3.11 -8.87
C VAL A 257 -6.38 -3.34 -10.38
N ALA A 258 -5.43 -4.17 -10.82
CA ALA A 258 -5.26 -4.61 -12.19
C ALA A 258 -5.74 -6.06 -12.35
N GLY A 259 -5.55 -6.65 -13.54
CA GLY A 259 -5.93 -8.03 -13.80
C GLY A 259 -7.39 -8.23 -14.17
N PRO A 260 -7.78 -9.48 -14.47
CA PRO A 260 -9.14 -9.80 -14.88
C PRO A 260 -10.14 -9.64 -13.75
N HIS A 261 -11.40 -9.34 -14.07
CA HIS A 261 -12.47 -9.39 -13.08
C HIS A 261 -12.52 -10.78 -12.41
N PRO A 262 -12.69 -10.87 -11.05
CA PRO A 262 -13.13 -9.83 -10.12
C PRO A 262 -12.00 -9.03 -9.43
N TYR A 263 -10.72 -9.24 -9.77
CA TYR A 263 -9.59 -8.63 -9.04
C TYR A 263 -9.69 -7.10 -8.90
N PRO A 264 -9.97 -6.29 -9.94
CA PRO A 264 -10.01 -4.83 -9.75
C PRO A 264 -11.01 -4.40 -8.69
N MET A 265 -12.22 -4.97 -8.70
CA MET A 265 -13.26 -4.70 -7.72
C MET A 265 -12.88 -5.22 -6.33
N MET A 266 -12.44 -6.47 -6.24
CA MET A 266 -12.12 -7.14 -4.98
C MET A 266 -10.97 -6.45 -4.25
N VAL A 267 -9.89 -6.14 -4.96
CA VAL A 267 -8.71 -5.46 -4.39
C VAL A 267 -9.06 -4.04 -3.96
N ARG A 268 -9.88 -3.31 -4.74
CA ARG A 268 -10.44 -2.01 -4.34
C ARG A 268 -11.19 -2.11 -3.02
N ASP A 269 -12.14 -3.03 -2.94
CA ASP A 269 -13.00 -3.19 -1.76
C ASP A 269 -12.17 -3.50 -0.50
N PHE A 270 -11.13 -4.33 -0.63
CA PHE A 270 -10.22 -4.63 0.49
C PHE A 270 -9.31 -3.45 0.89
N HIS A 271 -9.07 -2.51 -0.02
CA HIS A 271 -8.37 -1.27 0.28
C HIS A 271 -9.30 -0.12 0.68
N ALA A 272 -10.61 -0.23 0.46
CA ALA A 272 -11.58 0.84 0.73
C ALA A 272 -11.62 1.28 2.21
N VAL A 273 -11.14 0.43 3.11
CA VAL A 273 -10.93 0.78 4.53
C VAL A 273 -10.12 2.06 4.71
N ILE A 274 -9.20 2.38 3.79
CA ILE A 274 -8.41 3.62 3.79
C ILE A 274 -9.33 4.83 3.67
N GLY A 275 -10.22 4.82 2.67
CA GLY A 275 -11.19 5.90 2.42
C GLY A 275 -12.22 6.04 3.55
N THR A 276 -12.79 4.92 3.99
CA THR A 276 -13.78 4.89 5.07
C THR A 276 -13.24 5.48 6.37
N GLU A 277 -12.03 5.09 6.76
CA GLU A 277 -11.36 5.68 7.93
C GLU A 277 -11.02 7.16 7.71
N THR A 278 -10.56 7.52 6.52
CA THR A 278 -10.25 8.92 6.18
C THR A 278 -11.49 9.80 6.34
N ARG A 279 -12.65 9.38 5.81
CA ARG A 279 -13.92 10.11 5.96
C ARG A 279 -14.28 10.29 7.43
N ALA A 280 -14.25 9.22 8.22
CA ALA A 280 -14.57 9.26 9.65
C ALA A 280 -13.61 10.17 10.42
N GLN A 281 -12.32 10.11 10.13
CA GLN A 281 -11.29 10.92 10.78
C GLN A 281 -11.38 12.40 10.37
N CYS A 282 -11.71 12.72 9.12
CA CYS A 282 -11.99 14.09 8.68
C CYS A 282 -13.20 14.65 9.40
N GLN A 283 -14.29 13.89 9.48
CA GLN A 283 -15.49 14.29 10.21
C GLN A 283 -15.20 14.55 11.70
N GLN A 284 -14.37 13.71 12.32
CA GLN A 284 -13.99 13.87 13.73
C GLN A 284 -13.10 15.10 13.96
N LYS A 285 -12.13 15.36 13.04
CA LYS A 285 -11.14 16.43 13.22
C LYS A 285 -11.67 17.81 12.93
N TRP A 286 -12.53 17.97 11.92
CA TRP A 286 -13.02 19.30 11.49
C TRP A 286 -14.48 19.34 11.01
N GLY A 287 -15.25 18.28 11.22
CA GLY A 287 -16.70 18.29 10.97
C GLY A 287 -17.09 18.26 9.48
N GLY A 288 -16.22 17.78 8.58
CA GLY A 288 -16.52 17.79 7.15
C GLY A 288 -15.59 16.89 6.33
N LEU A 289 -15.72 16.97 5.00
CA LEU A 289 -14.90 16.26 4.05
C LEU A 289 -13.57 17.01 3.79
N PRO A 290 -12.54 16.34 3.25
CA PRO A 290 -11.38 17.02 2.69
C PRO A 290 -11.75 17.72 1.39
N ASP A 291 -11.00 18.75 0.99
CA ASP A 291 -11.17 19.40 -0.32
C ASP A 291 -10.46 18.60 -1.43
N ILE A 292 -9.32 17.98 -1.09
CA ILE A 292 -8.48 17.24 -2.05
C ILE A 292 -7.98 15.94 -1.42
N LEU A 293 -8.10 14.85 -2.16
CA LEU A 293 -7.40 13.60 -1.91
C LEU A 293 -6.28 13.44 -2.93
N LEU A 294 -5.09 13.15 -2.46
CA LEU A 294 -3.88 13.04 -3.28
C LEU A 294 -3.19 11.70 -3.02
N ALA A 295 -2.90 10.95 -4.06
CA ALA A 295 -2.22 9.66 -3.95
C ALA A 295 -1.36 9.35 -5.18
N CYS A 296 -0.28 8.59 -5.01
CA CYS A 296 0.51 8.08 -6.12
C CYS A 296 -0.25 6.97 -6.87
N VAL A 297 0.00 6.84 -8.17
CA VAL A 297 -0.63 5.86 -9.04
C VAL A 297 0.44 5.15 -9.87
N GLY A 298 0.64 3.84 -9.57
CA GLY A 298 1.20 2.86 -10.48
C GLY A 298 0.04 2.00 -10.98
N GLY A 299 -0.12 0.76 -10.50
CA GLY A 299 -1.37 0.02 -10.70
C GLY A 299 -2.59 0.65 -10.01
N GLY A 300 -2.41 1.52 -9.01
CA GLY A 300 -3.41 2.42 -8.44
C GLY A 300 -4.13 1.92 -7.19
N SER A 301 -3.72 0.82 -6.56
CA SER A 301 -4.47 0.22 -5.44
C SER A 301 -4.58 1.12 -4.20
N ASN A 302 -3.52 1.86 -3.85
CA ASN A 302 -3.58 2.79 -2.72
C ASN A 302 -4.50 3.97 -2.99
N ALA A 303 -4.46 4.50 -4.22
CA ALA A 303 -5.26 5.64 -4.64
C ALA A 303 -6.75 5.29 -4.66
N ILE A 304 -7.14 4.19 -5.33
CA ILE A 304 -8.54 3.81 -5.41
C ILE A 304 -9.10 3.41 -4.03
N GLY A 305 -8.28 2.79 -3.17
CA GLY A 305 -8.68 2.47 -1.79
C GLY A 305 -9.06 3.70 -0.97
N MET A 306 -8.42 4.85 -1.24
CA MET A 306 -8.78 6.12 -0.62
C MET A 306 -9.91 6.83 -1.38
N PHE A 307 -9.88 6.80 -2.72
CA PHE A 307 -10.80 7.57 -3.56
C PHE A 307 -12.22 6.99 -3.59
N TYR A 308 -12.37 5.67 -3.52
CA TYR A 308 -13.63 4.97 -3.71
C TYR A 308 -14.75 5.51 -2.81
N GLU A 309 -14.46 5.77 -1.54
CA GLU A 309 -15.40 6.34 -0.58
C GLU A 309 -15.90 7.75 -0.98
N PHE A 310 -15.14 8.46 -1.80
CA PHE A 310 -15.39 9.85 -2.18
C PHE A 310 -15.75 10.04 -3.66
N VAL A 311 -15.91 8.95 -4.42
CA VAL A 311 -16.22 9.05 -5.85
C VAL A 311 -17.51 9.82 -6.11
N ASN A 312 -18.51 9.66 -5.24
CA ASN A 312 -19.80 10.36 -5.33
C ASN A 312 -19.84 11.72 -4.62
N GLU A 313 -18.69 12.23 -4.17
CA GLU A 313 -18.58 13.55 -3.53
C GLU A 313 -17.97 14.57 -4.51
N PRO A 314 -18.79 15.29 -5.27
CA PRO A 314 -18.28 16.18 -6.34
C PRO A 314 -17.43 17.34 -5.82
N THR A 315 -17.56 17.69 -4.54
CA THR A 315 -16.78 18.76 -3.90
C THR A 315 -15.36 18.30 -3.53
N VAL A 316 -15.08 17.00 -3.51
CA VAL A 316 -13.77 16.44 -3.19
C VAL A 316 -13.02 16.14 -4.50
N ARG A 317 -11.92 16.82 -4.74
CA ARG A 317 -11.03 16.50 -5.88
C ARG A 317 -10.26 15.22 -5.60
N LEU A 318 -10.20 14.34 -6.61
CA LEU A 318 -9.45 13.07 -6.55
C LEU A 318 -8.25 13.19 -7.49
N ILE A 319 -7.05 13.32 -6.94
CA ILE A 319 -5.82 13.57 -7.69
C ILE A 319 -4.88 12.37 -7.58
N GLY A 320 -4.62 11.73 -8.71
CA GLY A 320 -3.62 10.67 -8.86
C GLY A 320 -2.32 11.21 -9.47
N VAL A 321 -1.17 10.80 -8.94
CA VAL A 321 0.15 11.22 -9.43
C VAL A 321 0.94 10.01 -9.90
N GLU A 322 1.31 10.03 -11.17
CA GLU A 322 2.10 9.00 -11.85
C GLU A 322 3.59 9.37 -11.88
N ALA A 323 4.45 8.41 -12.21
CA ALA A 323 5.86 8.64 -12.39
C ALA A 323 6.18 9.09 -13.83
N ALA A 324 6.65 10.32 -13.98
CA ALA A 324 7.19 10.83 -15.24
C ALA A 324 8.63 10.39 -15.50
N GLY A 325 9.27 9.64 -14.59
CA GLY A 325 10.63 9.15 -14.78
C GLY A 325 11.62 10.26 -15.10
N GLU A 326 12.33 10.13 -16.23
CA GLU A 326 13.23 11.17 -16.74
C GLU A 326 12.49 12.29 -17.49
N GLY A 327 11.17 12.22 -17.59
CA GLY A 327 10.28 13.18 -18.26
C GLY A 327 9.36 12.49 -19.27
N VAL A 328 8.10 12.91 -19.35
CA VAL A 328 7.09 12.31 -20.26
C VAL A 328 7.38 12.51 -21.75
N SER A 329 8.29 13.42 -22.09
CA SER A 329 8.81 13.60 -23.46
C SER A 329 9.94 12.62 -23.82
N THR A 330 10.39 11.84 -22.86
CA THR A 330 11.37 10.76 -23.07
C THR A 330 10.63 9.42 -23.16
N GLU A 331 11.35 8.36 -23.57
CA GLU A 331 10.82 7.00 -23.55
C GLU A 331 10.88 6.37 -22.14
N LYS A 332 11.42 7.10 -21.15
CA LYS A 332 11.67 6.62 -19.79
C LYS A 332 10.69 7.22 -18.79
N HIS A 333 9.47 6.74 -18.78
CA HIS A 333 8.41 7.12 -17.83
C HIS A 333 7.43 5.97 -17.58
N ALA A 334 6.61 6.08 -16.53
CA ALA A 334 5.52 5.17 -16.21
C ALA A 334 4.16 5.90 -16.12
N ALA A 335 4.02 7.01 -16.85
CA ALA A 335 2.86 7.89 -16.83
C ALA A 335 1.72 7.33 -17.73
N THR A 336 1.13 6.24 -17.31
CA THR A 336 0.18 5.43 -18.09
C THR A 336 -1.13 6.16 -18.39
N LEU A 337 -1.72 6.84 -17.41
CA LEU A 337 -2.96 7.58 -17.59
C LEU A 337 -2.74 8.86 -18.39
N THR A 338 -1.59 9.51 -18.22
CA THR A 338 -1.31 10.79 -18.90
C THR A 338 -0.80 10.61 -20.32
N GLN A 339 -0.08 9.52 -20.64
CA GLN A 339 0.55 9.29 -21.95
C GLN A 339 0.09 8.03 -22.67
N GLY A 340 -0.48 7.06 -21.96
CA GLY A 340 -0.83 5.75 -22.51
C GLY A 340 -2.08 5.77 -23.39
N ARG A 341 -2.31 4.65 -24.05
CA ARG A 341 -3.48 4.36 -24.91
C ARG A 341 -4.28 3.19 -24.33
N VAL A 342 -5.53 3.06 -24.76
CA VAL A 342 -6.38 1.93 -24.34
C VAL A 342 -5.93 0.65 -25.00
N GLY A 343 -5.77 -0.41 -24.21
CA GLY A 343 -5.41 -1.75 -24.69
C GLY A 343 -5.68 -2.80 -23.62
N VAL A 344 -5.20 -4.02 -23.83
CA VAL A 344 -5.36 -5.14 -22.90
C VAL A 344 -4.02 -5.55 -22.35
N LEU A 345 -3.91 -5.58 -21.01
CA LEU A 345 -2.73 -6.05 -20.30
C LEU A 345 -3.16 -6.91 -19.10
N HIS A 346 -2.49 -8.05 -18.90
CA HIS A 346 -2.72 -8.95 -17.76
C HIS A 346 -4.20 -9.30 -17.51
N GLY A 347 -4.98 -9.43 -18.59
CA GLY A 347 -6.36 -9.92 -18.53
C GLY A 347 -7.45 -8.85 -18.36
N ALA A 348 -7.11 -7.56 -18.40
CA ALA A 348 -8.07 -6.46 -18.35
C ALA A 348 -7.82 -5.40 -19.43
N MET A 349 -8.87 -4.75 -19.89
CA MET A 349 -8.79 -3.55 -20.73
C MET A 349 -8.58 -2.33 -19.83
N SER A 350 -7.53 -1.56 -20.11
CA SER A 350 -7.18 -0.32 -19.35
C SER A 350 -6.34 0.61 -20.21
N TYR A 351 -5.95 1.78 -19.69
CA TYR A 351 -4.83 2.52 -20.26
C TYR A 351 -3.54 1.77 -20.00
N LEU A 352 -2.65 1.75 -20.99
CA LEU A 352 -1.31 1.16 -20.90
C LEU A 352 -0.31 1.88 -21.82
N LEU A 353 0.97 1.77 -21.50
CA LEU A 353 2.05 2.24 -22.36
C LEU A 353 2.27 1.22 -23.47
N GLN A 354 2.04 1.65 -24.70
CA GLN A 354 2.20 0.80 -25.91
C GLN A 354 2.65 1.66 -27.09
N ASP A 355 3.38 1.03 -27.98
CA ASP A 355 3.82 1.62 -29.24
C ASP A 355 2.69 1.70 -30.29
N GLU A 356 3.03 2.04 -31.53
CA GLU A 356 2.06 2.18 -32.62
C GLU A 356 1.51 0.81 -33.07
N ASP A 357 2.29 -0.27 -32.87
CA ASP A 357 1.91 -1.64 -33.19
C ASP A 357 1.13 -2.32 -32.05
N GLY A 358 0.91 -1.61 -30.94
CA GLY A 358 0.19 -2.11 -29.77
C GLY A 358 1.04 -2.99 -28.84
N GLN A 359 2.36 -3.01 -29.03
CA GLN A 359 3.26 -3.71 -28.12
C GLN A 359 3.47 -2.90 -26.84
N VAL A 360 3.52 -3.59 -25.71
CA VAL A 360 3.73 -2.93 -24.42
C VAL A 360 5.15 -2.37 -24.35
N VAL A 361 5.25 -1.06 -24.15
CA VAL A 361 6.52 -0.36 -23.95
C VAL A 361 6.97 -0.54 -22.50
N GLU A 362 8.28 -0.62 -22.30
CA GLU A 362 8.88 -0.70 -20.97
C GLU A 362 8.61 0.58 -20.19
N ALA A 363 8.10 0.42 -18.98
CA ALA A 363 7.93 1.56 -18.06
C ALA A 363 9.28 1.87 -17.38
N HIS A 364 9.43 3.10 -16.91
CA HIS A 364 10.57 3.52 -16.10
C HIS A 364 10.15 4.40 -14.95
N SER A 365 10.60 4.05 -13.74
CA SER A 365 10.51 4.87 -12.54
C SER A 365 11.62 4.49 -11.56
N ILE A 366 12.15 5.49 -10.87
CA ILE A 366 13.02 5.27 -9.70
C ILE A 366 12.31 4.46 -8.60
N SER A 367 11.00 4.56 -8.55
CA SER A 367 10.14 3.82 -7.63
C SER A 367 9.69 2.50 -8.28
N ALA A 368 10.23 1.38 -7.80
CA ALA A 368 9.86 0.06 -8.31
C ALA A 368 8.36 -0.27 -8.18
N GLY A 369 7.63 0.40 -7.28
CA GLY A 369 6.18 0.23 -7.12
C GLY A 369 5.34 1.04 -8.13
N LEU A 370 5.96 1.98 -8.84
CA LEU A 370 5.33 2.74 -9.93
C LEU A 370 5.84 2.32 -11.32
N ASP A 371 6.85 1.46 -11.37
CA ASP A 371 7.48 0.94 -12.57
C ASP A 371 6.59 -0.16 -13.20
N TYR A 372 5.47 0.25 -13.79
CA TYR A 372 4.49 -0.64 -14.38
C TYR A 372 3.76 0.04 -15.55
N PRO A 373 3.68 -0.59 -16.74
CA PRO A 373 3.16 0.03 -17.95
C PRO A 373 1.63 0.05 -18.06
N GLY A 374 0.92 -0.30 -16.99
CA GLY A 374 -0.55 -0.37 -16.96
C GLY A 374 -1.13 0.26 -15.69
N VAL A 375 -2.45 0.35 -15.65
CA VAL A 375 -3.20 0.90 -14.50
C VAL A 375 -4.51 0.15 -14.31
N GLY A 376 -5.11 0.29 -13.14
CA GLY A 376 -6.42 -0.28 -12.85
C GLY A 376 -7.53 0.25 -13.78
N PRO A 377 -8.45 -0.62 -14.21
CA PRO A 377 -9.54 -0.23 -15.13
C PRO A 377 -10.48 0.80 -14.52
N GLU A 378 -10.67 0.81 -13.21
CA GLU A 378 -11.50 1.83 -12.54
C GLU A 378 -10.86 3.21 -12.59
N HIS A 379 -9.53 3.33 -12.46
CA HIS A 379 -8.81 4.59 -12.69
C HIS A 379 -8.96 5.08 -14.13
N SER A 380 -8.86 4.15 -15.09
CA SER A 380 -9.09 4.47 -16.50
C SER A 380 -10.49 5.02 -16.74
N TYR A 381 -11.49 4.43 -16.11
CA TYR A 381 -12.87 4.91 -16.16
C TYR A 381 -13.05 6.27 -15.49
N LEU A 382 -12.50 6.46 -14.28
CA LEU A 382 -12.59 7.74 -13.56
C LEU A 382 -11.94 8.88 -14.34
N LYS A 383 -10.86 8.62 -15.07
CA LYS A 383 -10.25 9.56 -16.00
C LYS A 383 -11.21 9.94 -17.14
N ASP A 384 -11.77 8.93 -17.84
CA ASP A 384 -12.61 9.13 -19.02
C ASP A 384 -13.88 9.93 -18.70
N ILE A 385 -14.47 9.72 -17.51
CA ILE A 385 -15.65 10.48 -17.07
C ILE A 385 -15.29 11.83 -16.39
N GLY A 386 -14.00 12.18 -16.29
CA GLY A 386 -13.55 13.43 -15.68
C GLY A 386 -13.73 13.50 -14.15
N ARG A 387 -13.92 12.35 -13.48
CA ARG A 387 -14.05 12.32 -12.01
C ARG A 387 -12.71 12.29 -11.29
N GLY A 388 -11.71 11.64 -11.86
CA GLY A 388 -10.33 11.59 -11.37
C GLY A 388 -9.42 12.47 -12.21
N GLU A 389 -8.58 13.27 -11.56
CA GLU A 389 -7.53 14.06 -12.18
C GLU A 389 -6.21 13.30 -12.08
N TYR A 390 -5.44 13.23 -13.18
CA TYR A 390 -4.18 12.51 -13.18
C TYR A 390 -3.05 13.36 -13.73
N TYR A 391 -1.96 13.41 -12.99
CA TYR A 391 -0.77 14.18 -13.28
C TYR A 391 0.47 13.31 -13.10
N SER A 392 1.63 13.81 -13.48
CA SER A 392 2.88 13.09 -13.31
C SER A 392 4.00 14.02 -12.84
N VAL A 393 4.97 13.45 -12.12
CA VAL A 393 6.17 14.14 -11.64
C VAL A 393 7.40 13.32 -11.97
N THR A 394 8.54 13.98 -12.15
CA THR A 394 9.82 13.33 -12.49
C THR A 394 10.47 12.67 -11.27
N ASP A 395 11.39 11.75 -11.52
CA ASP A 395 12.22 11.11 -10.49
C ASP A 395 12.96 12.14 -9.63
N ALA A 396 13.48 13.21 -10.24
CA ALA A 396 14.15 14.30 -9.51
C ALA A 396 13.21 15.01 -8.54
N GLN A 397 11.99 15.36 -8.99
CA GLN A 397 10.98 15.98 -8.12
C GLN A 397 10.57 15.04 -6.97
N ALA A 398 10.43 13.74 -7.26
CA ALA A 398 10.12 12.76 -6.23
C ALA A 398 11.24 12.61 -5.17
N LEU A 399 12.50 12.67 -5.58
CA LEU A 399 13.65 12.64 -4.68
C LEU A 399 13.72 13.88 -3.78
N ASP A 400 13.46 15.07 -4.34
CA ASP A 400 13.40 16.30 -3.55
C ASP A 400 12.25 16.24 -2.52
N ALA A 401 11.09 15.76 -2.91
CA ALA A 401 9.96 15.58 -2.00
C ALA A 401 10.22 14.52 -0.91
N PHE A 402 10.92 13.44 -1.24
CA PHE A 402 11.38 12.43 -0.28
C PHE A 402 12.23 13.06 0.81
N LYS A 403 13.24 13.85 0.42
CA LYS A 403 14.12 14.59 1.32
C LYS A 403 13.34 15.61 2.15
N ASN A 404 12.48 16.40 1.49
CA ASN A 404 11.73 17.46 2.15
C ASN A 404 10.80 16.92 3.24
N LEU A 405 10.04 15.85 2.98
CA LEU A 405 9.19 15.25 4.01
C LEU A 405 10.01 14.71 5.18
N ALA A 406 11.14 14.05 4.90
CA ALA A 406 12.01 13.54 5.94
C ALA A 406 12.58 14.67 6.83
N GLN A 407 12.96 15.81 6.25
CA GLN A 407 13.50 16.96 6.99
C GLN A 407 12.44 17.80 7.71
N LEU A 408 11.25 17.91 7.13
CA LEU A 408 10.16 18.70 7.69
C LEU A 408 9.39 17.93 8.78
N GLU A 409 9.08 16.67 8.56
CA GLU A 409 8.18 15.91 9.44
C GLU A 409 8.86 14.74 10.16
N GLY A 410 10.14 14.44 9.85
CA GLY A 410 10.80 13.25 10.38
C GLY A 410 10.20 11.94 9.85
N ILE A 411 9.50 11.99 8.71
CA ILE A 411 8.86 10.85 8.08
C ILE A 411 9.61 10.53 6.79
N ILE A 412 10.19 9.33 6.70
CA ILE A 412 10.84 8.85 5.48
C ILE A 412 9.76 8.08 4.68
N PRO A 413 9.18 8.70 3.63
CA PRO A 413 8.12 8.05 2.86
C PRO A 413 8.72 7.03 1.88
N ALA A 414 7.92 6.08 1.41
CA ALA A 414 8.28 5.32 0.22
C ALA A 414 8.43 6.26 -1.00
N LEU A 415 9.31 5.91 -1.95
CA LEU A 415 9.48 6.68 -3.19
C LEU A 415 8.17 6.81 -3.97
N GLU A 416 7.29 5.81 -3.87
CA GLU A 416 5.94 5.87 -4.41
C GLU A 416 5.17 7.07 -3.83
N THR A 417 5.15 7.22 -2.51
CA THR A 417 4.47 8.33 -1.82
C THR A 417 5.12 9.67 -2.14
N ALA A 418 6.45 9.68 -2.31
CA ALA A 418 7.20 10.90 -2.64
C ALA A 418 6.72 11.55 -3.94
N HIS A 419 6.28 10.76 -4.94
CA HIS A 419 5.67 11.29 -6.17
C HIS A 419 4.39 12.09 -5.88
N ALA A 420 3.52 11.59 -5.01
CA ALA A 420 2.33 12.34 -4.62
C ALA A 420 2.68 13.65 -3.88
N ILE A 421 3.68 13.60 -2.99
CA ILE A 421 4.13 14.79 -2.25
C ILE A 421 4.77 15.82 -3.18
N ALA A 422 5.57 15.38 -4.17
CA ALA A 422 6.20 16.28 -5.15
C ALA A 422 5.19 17.12 -5.93
N TYR A 423 3.99 16.60 -6.16
CA TYR A 423 2.94 17.33 -6.84
C TYR A 423 2.43 18.55 -6.04
N LEU A 424 2.69 18.63 -4.76
CA LEU A 424 2.34 19.81 -3.94
C LEU A 424 3.03 21.08 -4.43
N ASP A 425 4.25 20.99 -4.95
CA ASP A 425 4.97 22.15 -5.52
C ASP A 425 4.24 22.77 -6.71
N ILE A 426 3.51 21.94 -7.46
CA ILE A 426 2.70 22.35 -8.60
C ILE A 426 1.30 22.77 -8.15
N LEU A 427 0.70 22.02 -7.23
CA LEU A 427 -0.69 22.20 -6.82
C LEU A 427 -0.88 23.39 -5.88
N CYS A 428 -0.07 23.50 -4.81
CA CYS A 428 -0.29 24.50 -3.75
C CYS A 428 -0.27 25.96 -4.24
N PRO A 429 0.61 26.36 -5.18
CA PRO A 429 0.57 27.73 -5.73
C PRO A 429 -0.72 28.09 -6.47
N GLN A 430 -1.44 27.10 -6.99
CA GLN A 430 -2.67 27.29 -7.78
C GLN A 430 -3.93 27.34 -6.90
N LEU A 431 -3.84 26.94 -5.64
CA LEU A 431 -4.99 26.87 -4.73
C LEU A 431 -5.26 28.24 -4.11
N SER A 432 -6.53 28.56 -3.87
CA SER A 432 -6.97 29.74 -3.12
C SER A 432 -7.44 29.33 -1.71
N GLY A 433 -7.39 30.28 -0.77
CA GLY A 433 -7.81 30.02 0.62
C GLY A 433 -6.91 29.02 1.35
N SER A 434 -7.51 28.19 2.20
CA SER A 434 -6.81 27.20 3.02
C SER A 434 -7.46 25.81 2.89
N PRO A 435 -7.43 25.20 1.69
CA PRO A 435 -8.04 23.90 1.46
C PRO A 435 -7.31 22.79 2.24
N ARG A 436 -8.06 21.76 2.62
CA ARG A 436 -7.55 20.58 3.32
C ARG A 436 -7.20 19.50 2.31
N ILE A 437 -5.91 19.15 2.24
CA ILE A 437 -5.38 18.10 1.39
C ILE A 437 -5.07 16.88 2.26
N VAL A 438 -5.62 15.73 1.90
CA VAL A 438 -5.23 14.45 2.51
C VAL A 438 -4.41 13.66 1.50
N ILE A 439 -3.17 13.36 1.87
CA ILE A 439 -2.24 12.56 1.06
C ILE A 439 -2.20 11.14 1.64
N ASN A 440 -2.35 10.13 0.78
CA ASN A 440 -2.13 8.76 1.19
C ASN A 440 -0.63 8.46 1.29
N CYS A 441 -0.09 8.43 2.51
CA CYS A 441 1.27 7.96 2.79
C CYS A 441 1.28 6.43 2.70
N SER A 442 1.36 5.91 1.46
CA SER A 442 1.06 4.54 1.10
C SER A 442 2.04 3.50 1.64
N GLY A 443 3.27 3.93 1.98
CA GLY A 443 4.30 3.08 2.54
C GLY A 443 5.49 3.86 3.07
N ARG A 444 6.32 3.19 3.89
CA ARG A 444 7.55 3.76 4.45
C ARG A 444 8.75 3.52 3.55
N GLY A 445 9.74 4.42 3.63
CA GLY A 445 10.88 4.49 2.73
C GLY A 445 12.10 3.68 3.17
N ASP A 446 12.06 2.91 4.25
CA ASP A 446 13.22 2.11 4.72
C ASP A 446 13.80 1.22 3.61
N LYS A 447 12.92 0.71 2.74
CA LYS A 447 13.31 -0.11 1.58
C LYS A 447 14.07 0.67 0.51
N ASP A 448 13.88 1.99 0.44
CA ASP A 448 14.37 2.86 -0.63
C ASP A 448 15.66 3.62 -0.25
N VAL A 449 16.02 3.64 1.04
CA VAL A 449 17.18 4.38 1.55
C VAL A 449 18.46 4.04 0.78
N GLN A 450 18.71 2.76 0.48
CA GLN A 450 19.92 2.37 -0.27
C GLN A 450 19.92 2.91 -1.71
N THR A 451 18.75 2.97 -2.35
CA THR A 451 18.59 3.55 -3.69
C THR A 451 18.87 5.05 -3.65
N VAL A 452 18.31 5.74 -2.66
CA VAL A 452 18.46 7.19 -2.47
C VAL A 452 19.92 7.56 -2.17
N VAL A 453 20.63 6.76 -1.33
CA VAL A 453 22.07 6.94 -1.06
C VAL A 453 22.91 6.78 -2.33
N LYS A 454 22.63 5.77 -3.16
CA LYS A 454 23.36 5.56 -4.43
C LYS A 454 23.20 6.74 -5.41
N LEU A 455 22.12 7.50 -5.29
CA LEU A 455 21.84 8.69 -6.09
C LEU A 455 22.40 9.99 -5.48
N GLY A 456 23.17 9.89 -4.38
CA GLY A 456 23.89 11.01 -3.78
C GLY A 456 23.04 11.92 -2.89
N ILE A 457 21.85 11.50 -2.49
CA ILE A 457 21.00 12.25 -1.57
C ILE A 457 21.33 11.84 -0.14
N GLY A 458 21.67 12.82 0.70
CA GLY A 458 21.98 12.62 2.13
C GLY A 458 23.46 12.50 2.46
N SER A 459 24.36 12.76 1.49
CA SER A 459 25.81 12.90 1.71
C SER A 459 26.18 14.35 1.97
#